data_117a9cd948f7abe1bcbfec49ea779480
#
_entry.id   117a9cd948f7abe1bcbfec49ea779480
#
_cell.length_a   1.000
_cell.length_b   1.000
_cell.length_c   1.000
_cell.angle_alpha   90.00
_cell.angle_beta   90.00
_cell.angle_gamma   90.00
#
_symmetry.space_group_name_H-M   'P 1'
#
loop_
_entity.id
_entity.type
_entity.pdbx_description
1 polymer ?
#
loop_
_entity_poly.entity_id
_entity_poly.type
_entity_poly.pdbx_seq_one_letter_code
_entity_poly.pdbx_strand_id
1 'polypeptide(L)'
;MLYLSEYDSLLGKITLGSNGEALTALWLPGQTCAEKLLSAEHEYAETPAISEAKRWLDIYFSGREPDFFPVLAPEGTAFQLEVWNLLRQIPYGKTTTYGALAAEAAKRRGKEKMSAQAVGNAVGSNPISIIVPCHRVVGAGGSLTGYNGGIKYKTALLKLEGSYSECGIRNPECGIT
;
A
#
# COMPACT_ATOMS: atom_id res chain seq x y z
N MET A 1 -16.71 -4.46 15.35
CA MET A 1 -15.97 -5.72 15.51
C MET A 1 -14.91 -5.81 14.43
N LEU A 2 -13.66 -6.11 14.79
CA LEU A 2 -12.56 -6.33 13.85
C LEU A 2 -12.39 -7.85 13.66
N TYR A 3 -12.40 -8.29 12.41
CA TYR A 3 -12.12 -9.68 12.04
C TYR A 3 -10.71 -9.77 11.48
N LEU A 4 -9.93 -10.75 11.95
CA LEU A 4 -8.56 -10.97 11.52
C LEU A 4 -8.42 -12.34 10.84
N SER A 5 -7.53 -12.42 9.87
CA SER A 5 -7.10 -13.67 9.26
C SER A 5 -5.65 -13.55 8.79
N GLU A 6 -4.99 -14.68 8.64
CA GLU A 6 -3.61 -14.75 8.18
C GLU A 6 -3.53 -15.26 6.73
N TYR A 7 -2.49 -14.84 6.04
CA TYR A 7 -2.17 -15.27 4.68
C TYR A 7 -0.66 -15.55 4.57
N ASP A 8 -0.30 -16.77 4.19
CA ASP A 8 1.08 -17.16 3.98
C ASP A 8 1.55 -16.73 2.60
N SER A 9 2.53 -15.85 2.54
CA SER A 9 3.08 -15.29 1.32
C SER A 9 4.58 -15.55 1.18
N LEU A 10 5.13 -15.24 -0.01
CA LEU A 10 6.57 -15.25 -0.24
C LEU A 10 7.34 -14.26 0.66
N LEU A 11 6.66 -13.28 1.23
CA LEU A 11 7.22 -12.29 2.14
C LEU A 11 7.07 -12.66 3.61
N GLY A 12 6.48 -13.82 3.89
CA GLY A 12 6.11 -14.27 5.22
C GLY A 12 4.60 -14.10 5.48
N LYS A 13 4.22 -14.21 6.73
CA LYS A 13 2.82 -14.20 7.15
C LYS A 13 2.25 -12.78 7.15
N ILE A 14 1.26 -12.55 6.31
CA ILE A 14 0.51 -11.30 6.20
C ILE A 14 -0.73 -11.38 7.09
N THR A 15 -1.03 -10.32 7.83
CA THR A 15 -2.27 -10.22 8.62
C THR A 15 -3.28 -9.34 7.85
N LEU A 16 -4.48 -9.87 7.68
CA LEU A 16 -5.62 -9.19 7.05
C LEU A 16 -6.63 -8.79 8.12
N GLY A 17 -7.16 -7.58 8.04
CA GLY A 17 -8.21 -7.08 8.91
C GLY A 17 -9.43 -6.60 8.14
N SER A 18 -10.62 -6.91 8.66
CA SER A 18 -11.90 -6.53 8.06
C SER A 18 -12.90 -6.08 9.12
N ASN A 19 -13.81 -5.19 8.76
CA ASN A 19 -14.98 -4.83 9.58
C ASN A 19 -16.20 -5.74 9.30
N GLY A 20 -16.03 -6.79 8.49
CA GLY A 20 -17.08 -7.69 8.02
C GLY A 20 -17.49 -7.43 6.57
N GLU A 21 -17.58 -6.18 6.15
CA GLU A 21 -18.02 -5.76 4.82
C GLU A 21 -16.86 -5.39 3.89
N ALA A 22 -15.79 -4.83 4.45
CA ALA A 22 -14.66 -4.31 3.70
C ALA A 22 -13.32 -4.67 4.39
N LEU A 23 -12.25 -4.67 3.60
CA LEU A 23 -10.89 -4.79 4.10
C LEU A 23 -10.47 -3.44 4.71
N THR A 24 -10.07 -3.47 5.98
CA THR A 24 -9.62 -2.28 6.72
C THR A 24 -8.12 -2.26 6.94
N ALA A 25 -7.46 -3.43 6.84
CA ALA A 25 -6.04 -3.57 7.10
C ALA A 25 -5.41 -4.73 6.32
N LEU A 26 -4.15 -4.54 5.93
CA LEU A 26 -3.25 -5.56 5.42
C LEU A 26 -1.84 -5.22 5.87
N TRP A 27 -1.25 -6.05 6.72
CA TRP A 27 0.07 -5.80 7.29
C TRP A 27 1.07 -6.87 6.92
N LEU A 28 2.22 -6.40 6.47
CA LEU A 28 3.40 -7.23 6.29
C LEU A 28 4.03 -7.57 7.65
N PRO A 29 4.80 -8.66 7.74
CA PRO A 29 5.49 -9.01 8.98
C PRO A 29 6.36 -7.87 9.52
N GLY A 30 6.20 -7.55 10.82
CA GLY A 30 6.96 -6.50 11.49
C GLY A 30 6.47 -5.06 11.27
N GLN A 31 5.32 -4.85 10.65
CA GLN A 31 4.70 -3.51 10.60
C GLN A 31 4.10 -3.14 11.97
N THR A 32 4.48 -1.98 12.52
CA THR A 32 4.07 -1.51 13.85
C THR A 32 2.59 -1.16 13.98
N CYS A 33 1.89 -0.96 12.88
CA CYS A 33 0.44 -0.69 12.88
C CYS A 33 -0.38 -1.89 13.39
N ALA A 34 0.15 -3.12 13.28
CA ALA A 34 -0.50 -4.33 13.75
C ALA A 34 -0.71 -4.32 15.27
N GLU A 35 0.24 -3.82 16.04
CA GLU A 35 0.18 -3.84 17.52
C GLU A 35 -0.97 -3.00 18.08
N LYS A 36 -1.28 -1.85 17.45
CA LYS A 36 -2.39 -0.97 17.89
C LYS A 36 -3.77 -1.57 17.65
N LEU A 37 -3.93 -2.36 16.60
CA LEU A 37 -5.21 -2.98 16.27
C LEU A 37 -5.38 -4.34 16.95
N LEU A 38 -4.29 -5.05 17.24
CA LEU A 38 -4.32 -6.26 18.07
C LEU A 38 -4.70 -5.96 19.52
N SER A 39 -4.57 -4.70 19.98
CA SER A 39 -5.07 -4.27 21.29
C SER A 39 -6.58 -4.00 21.32
N ALA A 40 -7.23 -3.89 20.14
CA ALA A 40 -8.68 -3.77 20.04
C ALA A 40 -9.35 -5.14 20.12
N GLU A 41 -10.62 -5.14 20.50
CA GLU A 41 -11.43 -6.36 20.50
C GLU A 41 -11.53 -6.90 19.06
N HIS A 42 -11.05 -8.12 18.85
CA HIS A 42 -11.02 -8.76 17.54
C HIS A 42 -11.36 -10.24 17.63
N GLU A 43 -11.76 -10.79 16.50
CA GLU A 43 -12.06 -12.22 16.32
C GLU A 43 -11.29 -12.75 15.10
N TYR A 44 -10.70 -13.93 15.21
CA TYR A 44 -10.14 -14.63 14.06
C TYR A 44 -11.26 -15.32 13.29
N ALA A 45 -11.63 -14.74 12.15
CA ALA A 45 -12.68 -15.26 11.29
C ALA A 45 -12.45 -14.86 9.83
N GLU A 46 -12.89 -15.73 8.93
CA GLU A 46 -12.89 -15.49 7.51
C GLU A 46 -14.15 -14.72 7.13
N THR A 47 -13.99 -13.50 6.61
CA THR A 47 -15.10 -12.70 6.05
C THR A 47 -15.04 -12.70 4.51
N PRO A 48 -16.15 -12.39 3.82
CA PRO A 48 -16.13 -12.26 2.36
C PRO A 48 -15.05 -11.28 1.85
N ALA A 49 -14.85 -10.16 2.56
CA ALA A 49 -13.82 -9.18 2.22
C ALA A 49 -12.40 -9.75 2.37
N ILE A 50 -12.14 -10.57 3.41
CA ILE A 50 -10.86 -11.24 3.61
C ILE A 50 -10.64 -12.29 2.52
N SER A 51 -11.64 -13.11 2.22
CA SER A 51 -11.56 -14.12 1.16
C SER A 51 -11.28 -13.49 -0.21
N GLU A 52 -11.92 -12.37 -0.50
CA GLU A 52 -11.66 -11.63 -1.74
C GLU A 52 -10.23 -11.04 -1.78
N ALA A 53 -9.76 -10.49 -0.66
CA ALA A 53 -8.39 -10.01 -0.55
C ALA A 53 -7.34 -11.12 -0.71
N LYS A 54 -7.58 -12.31 -0.16
CA LYS A 54 -6.71 -13.49 -0.36
C LYS A 54 -6.65 -13.90 -1.82
N ARG A 55 -7.80 -13.97 -2.52
CA ARG A 55 -7.86 -14.24 -3.95
C ARG A 55 -7.08 -13.20 -4.77
N TRP A 56 -7.18 -11.91 -4.39
CA TRP A 56 -6.39 -10.84 -4.99
C TRP A 56 -4.88 -11.06 -4.78
N LEU A 57 -4.48 -11.42 -3.55
CA LEU A 57 -3.08 -11.70 -3.21
C LEU A 57 -2.53 -12.93 -3.94
N ASP A 58 -3.32 -13.99 -4.14
CA ASP A 58 -2.92 -15.17 -4.91
C ASP A 58 -2.54 -14.80 -6.34
N ILE A 59 -3.34 -13.95 -6.99
CA ILE A 59 -3.05 -13.45 -8.34
C ILE A 59 -1.80 -12.56 -8.32
N TYR A 60 -1.73 -11.63 -7.37
CA TYR A 60 -0.60 -10.70 -7.23
C TYR A 60 0.73 -11.43 -7.02
N PHE A 61 0.79 -12.37 -6.08
CA PHE A 61 2.02 -13.13 -5.79
C PHE A 61 2.36 -14.17 -6.87
N SER A 62 1.46 -14.45 -7.80
CA SER A 62 1.78 -15.20 -9.01
C SER A 62 2.52 -14.35 -10.07
N GLY A 63 2.80 -13.08 -9.79
CA GLY A 63 3.46 -12.14 -10.71
C GLY A 63 2.54 -11.54 -11.76
N ARG A 64 1.23 -11.59 -11.54
CA ARG A 64 0.23 -11.00 -12.45
C ARG A 64 -0.50 -9.85 -11.78
N GLU A 65 -0.89 -8.87 -12.58
CA GLU A 65 -1.77 -7.79 -12.12
C GLU A 65 -3.19 -8.34 -11.91
N PRO A 66 -3.77 -8.22 -10.69
CA PRO A 66 -5.17 -8.55 -10.49
C PRO A 66 -6.08 -7.57 -11.25
N ASP A 67 -7.15 -8.09 -11.84
CA ASP A 67 -8.12 -7.34 -12.66
C ASP A 67 -9.32 -6.81 -11.87
N PHE A 68 -9.31 -6.95 -10.55
CA PHE A 68 -10.33 -6.46 -9.63
C PHE A 68 -9.68 -5.87 -8.37
N PHE A 69 -10.46 -5.14 -7.57
CA PHE A 69 -10.07 -4.69 -6.24
C PHE A 69 -11.10 -5.15 -5.22
N PRO A 70 -10.67 -5.68 -4.07
CA PRO A 70 -11.58 -5.91 -2.96
C PRO A 70 -12.15 -4.57 -2.45
N VAL A 71 -13.29 -4.63 -1.77
CA VAL A 71 -13.85 -3.45 -1.13
C VAL A 71 -12.92 -3.03 0.02
N LEU A 72 -12.45 -1.78 -0.02
CA LEU A 72 -11.52 -1.21 0.96
C LEU A 72 -12.19 -0.12 1.79
N ALA A 73 -11.98 -0.16 3.10
CA ALA A 73 -12.41 0.86 4.05
C ALA A 73 -11.27 1.23 5.01
N PRO A 74 -10.17 1.84 4.51
CA PRO A 74 -9.09 2.28 5.38
C PRO A 74 -9.56 3.44 6.26
N GLU A 75 -9.18 3.43 7.53
CA GLU A 75 -9.44 4.52 8.46
C GLU A 75 -8.26 5.49 8.52
N GLY A 76 -8.55 6.78 8.41
CA GLY A 76 -7.54 7.83 8.44
C GLY A 76 -8.12 9.23 8.34
N THR A 77 -7.27 10.25 8.42
CA THR A 77 -7.66 11.64 8.19
C THR A 77 -8.08 11.85 6.73
N ALA A 78 -8.84 12.91 6.46
CA ALA A 78 -9.24 13.27 5.10
C ALA A 78 -8.02 13.40 4.15
N PHE A 79 -6.90 13.91 4.66
CA PHE A 79 -5.65 14.02 3.89
C PHE A 79 -5.03 12.65 3.60
N GLN A 80 -5.00 11.75 4.58
CA GLN A 80 -4.49 10.39 4.39
C GLN A 80 -5.33 9.63 3.37
N LEU A 81 -6.64 9.67 3.49
CA LEU A 81 -7.57 9.03 2.54
C LEU A 81 -7.35 9.54 1.10
N GLU A 82 -7.15 10.84 0.93
CA GLU A 82 -6.84 11.43 -0.37
C GLU A 82 -5.52 10.92 -0.94
N VAL A 83 -4.45 10.88 -0.13
CA VAL A 83 -3.15 10.36 -0.55
C VAL A 83 -3.25 8.87 -0.90
N TRP A 84 -3.95 8.06 -0.10
CA TRP A 84 -4.14 6.64 -0.40
C TRP A 84 -4.95 6.40 -1.67
N ASN A 85 -5.93 7.27 -1.97
CA ASN A 85 -6.63 7.23 -3.26
C ASN A 85 -5.71 7.58 -4.44
N LEU A 86 -4.75 8.49 -4.25
CA LEU A 86 -3.72 8.76 -5.26
C LEU A 86 -2.80 7.55 -5.46
N LEU A 87 -2.40 6.87 -4.39
CA LEU A 87 -1.57 5.66 -4.48
C LEU A 87 -2.22 4.59 -5.36
N ARG A 88 -3.53 4.39 -5.22
CA ARG A 88 -4.30 3.40 -6.01
C ARG A 88 -4.31 3.68 -7.51
N GLN A 89 -3.98 4.90 -7.93
CA GLN A 89 -3.90 5.28 -9.33
C GLN A 89 -2.53 5.00 -9.96
N ILE A 90 -1.52 4.63 -9.16
CA ILE A 90 -0.21 4.25 -9.67
C ILE A 90 -0.33 2.85 -10.29
N PRO A 91 -0.09 2.70 -11.61
CA PRO A 91 -0.28 1.41 -12.27
C PRO A 91 0.69 0.34 -11.78
N TYR A 92 0.30 -0.93 -11.93
CA TYR A 92 1.17 -2.08 -11.69
C TYR A 92 2.46 -1.98 -12.53
N GLY A 93 3.60 -2.28 -11.92
CA GLY A 93 4.89 -2.19 -12.59
C GLY A 93 5.40 -0.77 -12.85
N LYS A 94 4.73 0.25 -12.31
CA LYS A 94 5.13 1.65 -12.41
C LYS A 94 5.46 2.22 -11.04
N THR A 95 6.27 3.27 -11.02
CA THR A 95 6.62 4.01 -9.80
C THR A 95 6.40 5.50 -9.98
N THR A 96 6.21 6.20 -8.87
CA THR A 96 6.18 7.66 -8.82
C THR A 96 7.07 8.16 -7.68
N THR A 97 7.35 9.45 -7.65
CA THR A 97 8.14 10.05 -6.57
C THR A 97 7.26 10.72 -5.53
N TYR A 98 7.78 10.89 -4.30
CA TYR A 98 7.09 11.68 -3.27
C TYR A 98 6.82 13.11 -3.72
N GLY A 99 7.74 13.71 -4.50
CA GLY A 99 7.57 15.06 -5.06
C GLY A 99 6.43 15.14 -6.07
N ALA A 100 6.34 14.17 -6.99
CA ALA A 100 5.25 14.10 -7.97
C ALA A 100 3.90 13.86 -7.29
N LEU A 101 3.85 12.98 -6.28
CA LEU A 101 2.65 12.72 -5.49
C LEU A 101 2.20 13.97 -4.71
N ALA A 102 3.16 14.73 -4.14
CA ALA A 102 2.88 15.99 -3.44
C ALA A 102 2.35 17.07 -4.39
N ALA A 103 2.87 17.16 -5.61
CA ALA A 103 2.37 18.09 -6.63
C ALA A 103 0.92 17.77 -7.03
N GLU A 104 0.60 16.49 -7.22
CA GLU A 104 -0.77 16.07 -7.55
C GLU A 104 -1.74 16.31 -6.39
N ALA A 105 -1.34 16.03 -5.14
CA ALA A 105 -2.13 16.33 -3.96
C ALA A 105 -2.37 17.84 -3.79
N ALA A 106 -1.37 18.69 -4.07
CA ALA A 106 -1.51 20.14 -4.06
C ALA A 106 -2.54 20.61 -5.09
N LYS A 107 -2.44 20.11 -6.34
CA LYS A 107 -3.35 20.43 -7.43
C LYS A 107 -4.81 20.10 -7.06
N ARG A 108 -5.08 18.92 -6.52
CA ARG A 108 -6.43 18.51 -6.11
C ARG A 108 -7.01 19.38 -5.01
N ARG A 109 -6.17 19.92 -4.15
CA ARG A 109 -6.56 20.82 -3.05
C ARG A 109 -6.58 22.31 -3.44
N GLY A 110 -6.30 22.64 -4.69
CA GLY A 110 -6.21 24.02 -5.14
C GLY A 110 -5.08 24.80 -4.45
N LYS A 111 -4.02 24.10 -4.03
CA LYS A 111 -2.84 24.69 -3.38
C LYS A 111 -1.70 24.78 -4.37
N GLU A 112 -0.91 25.85 -4.25
CA GLU A 112 0.28 26.03 -5.06
C GLU A 112 1.36 24.98 -4.78
N LYS A 113 1.47 24.55 -3.51
CA LYS A 113 2.50 23.62 -3.05
C LYS A 113 2.03 22.77 -1.88
N MET A 114 2.55 21.55 -1.78
CA MET A 114 2.37 20.68 -0.63
C MET A 114 3.70 20.07 -0.19
N SER A 115 3.87 19.90 1.11
CA SER A 115 5.07 19.31 1.69
C SER A 115 5.21 17.83 1.27
N ALA A 116 6.32 17.48 0.65
CA ALA A 116 6.67 16.09 0.34
C ALA A 116 6.78 15.24 1.62
N GLN A 117 7.20 15.86 2.74
CA GLN A 117 7.25 15.18 4.04
C GLN A 117 5.85 14.84 4.57
N ALA A 118 4.88 15.76 4.47
CA ALA A 118 3.50 15.49 4.87
C ALA A 118 2.88 14.36 4.03
N VAL A 119 3.13 14.36 2.73
CA VAL A 119 2.72 13.28 1.83
C VAL A 119 3.44 11.99 2.19
N GLY A 120 4.75 12.03 2.45
CA GLY A 120 5.52 10.86 2.88
C GLY A 120 5.00 10.24 4.17
N ASN A 121 4.60 11.06 5.14
CA ASN A 121 3.98 10.59 6.40
C ASN A 121 2.63 9.91 6.12
N ALA A 122 1.80 10.46 5.24
CA ALA A 122 0.53 9.86 4.85
C ALA A 122 0.74 8.53 4.10
N VAL A 123 1.72 8.47 3.19
CA VAL A 123 2.12 7.23 2.50
C VAL A 123 2.58 6.16 3.50
N GLY A 124 3.41 6.55 4.48
CA GLY A 124 3.94 5.66 5.52
C GLY A 124 2.90 5.15 6.52
N SER A 125 1.77 5.84 6.66
CA SER A 125 0.65 5.45 7.54
C SER A 125 -0.42 4.59 6.85
N ASN A 126 -0.20 4.16 5.60
CA ASN A 126 -1.12 3.31 4.86
C ASN A 126 -1.43 2.02 5.63
N PRO A 127 -2.71 1.76 5.98
CA PRO A 127 -3.07 0.57 6.74
C PRO A 127 -3.24 -0.69 5.86
N ILE A 128 -3.34 -0.54 4.54
CA ILE A 128 -3.60 -1.64 3.60
C ILE A 128 -2.43 -1.76 2.62
N SER A 129 -1.32 -2.31 3.09
CA SER A 129 -0.12 -2.51 2.28
C SER A 129 -0.40 -3.37 1.04
N ILE A 130 0.40 -3.24 0.00
CA ILE A 130 0.31 -3.96 -1.27
C ILE A 130 -0.90 -3.53 -2.11
N ILE A 131 -2.13 -3.71 -1.64
CA ILE A 131 -3.36 -3.36 -2.39
C ILE A 131 -3.44 -1.85 -2.58
N VAL A 132 -3.14 -1.06 -1.55
CA VAL A 132 -2.84 0.37 -1.67
C VAL A 132 -1.33 0.50 -1.82
N PRO A 133 -0.81 0.73 -3.04
CA PRO A 133 0.57 0.42 -3.39
C PRO A 133 1.57 1.50 -2.95
N CYS A 134 1.73 1.72 -1.66
CA CYS A 134 2.72 2.66 -1.11
C CYS A 134 4.17 2.27 -1.47
N HIS A 135 4.44 1.00 -1.79
CA HIS A 135 5.74 0.54 -2.29
C HIS A 135 6.12 1.11 -3.66
N ARG A 136 5.15 1.59 -4.46
CA ARG A 136 5.38 2.21 -5.77
C ARG A 136 5.82 3.68 -5.68
N VAL A 137 5.89 4.26 -4.47
CA VAL A 137 6.42 5.62 -4.26
C VAL A 137 7.88 5.54 -3.87
N VAL A 138 8.75 6.21 -4.62
CA VAL A 138 10.20 6.19 -4.44
C VAL A 138 10.73 7.61 -4.21
N GLY A 139 11.95 7.72 -3.69
CA GLY A 139 12.64 9.00 -3.58
C GLY A 139 13.10 9.53 -4.94
N ALA A 140 13.59 10.75 -4.95
CA ALA A 140 14.19 11.35 -6.14
C ALA A 140 15.30 10.46 -6.71
N GLY A 141 15.34 10.34 -8.05
CA GLY A 141 16.31 9.46 -8.71
C GLY A 141 16.07 7.96 -8.49
N GLY A 142 14.88 7.57 -8.02
CA GLY A 142 14.53 6.16 -7.80
C GLY A 142 15.08 5.57 -6.50
N SER A 143 15.50 6.40 -5.54
CA SER A 143 16.02 5.90 -4.27
C SER A 143 14.93 5.19 -3.47
N LEU A 144 15.25 4.02 -2.93
CA LEU A 144 14.35 3.24 -2.09
C LEU A 144 14.45 3.73 -0.65
N THR A 145 13.55 4.62 -0.26
CA THR A 145 13.48 5.18 1.09
C THR A 145 12.07 5.05 1.67
N GLY A 146 11.98 5.04 3.00
CA GLY A 146 10.74 5.27 3.72
C GLY A 146 9.64 4.25 3.48
N TYR A 147 9.86 2.97 3.79
CA TYR A 147 8.81 1.96 3.78
C TYR A 147 8.57 1.40 5.19
N ASN A 148 7.33 1.49 5.68
CA ASN A 148 6.97 1.09 7.05
C ASN A 148 7.19 -0.41 7.33
N GLY A 149 7.11 -1.28 6.34
CA GLY A 149 7.43 -2.70 6.45
C GLY A 149 8.92 -3.03 6.32
N GLY A 150 9.76 -2.04 5.97
CA GLY A 150 11.18 -2.20 5.67
C GLY A 150 11.49 -2.28 4.17
N ILE A 151 12.67 -1.79 3.81
CA ILE A 151 13.13 -1.69 2.43
C ILE A 151 13.17 -3.05 1.72
N LYS A 152 13.43 -4.14 2.45
CA LYS A 152 13.43 -5.49 1.89
C LYS A 152 12.10 -5.87 1.24
N TYR A 153 10.99 -5.52 1.86
CA TYR A 153 9.64 -5.80 1.31
C TYR A 153 9.34 -4.91 0.12
N LYS A 154 9.67 -3.63 0.21
CA LYS A 154 9.52 -2.69 -0.91
C LYS A 154 10.29 -3.19 -2.14
N THR A 155 11.53 -3.58 -1.96
CA THR A 155 12.37 -4.12 -3.03
C THR A 155 11.77 -5.40 -3.62
N ALA A 156 11.29 -6.32 -2.77
CA ALA A 156 10.70 -7.57 -3.23
C ALA A 156 9.43 -7.35 -4.04
N LEU A 157 8.54 -6.44 -3.60
CA LEU A 157 7.32 -6.08 -4.31
C LEU A 157 7.62 -5.41 -5.66
N LEU A 158 8.55 -4.47 -5.70
CA LEU A 158 8.96 -3.80 -6.95
C LEU A 158 9.64 -4.76 -7.94
N LYS A 159 10.40 -5.74 -7.45
CA LYS A 159 10.96 -6.82 -8.28
C LYS A 159 9.85 -7.71 -8.85
N LEU A 160 8.89 -8.11 -8.02
CA LEU A 160 7.75 -8.92 -8.45
C LEU A 160 6.95 -8.23 -9.56
N GLU A 161 6.75 -6.91 -9.45
CA GLU A 161 6.07 -6.11 -10.46
C GLU A 161 6.93 -5.77 -11.69
N GLY A 162 8.22 -6.12 -11.69
CA GLY A 162 9.15 -5.84 -12.79
C GLY A 162 9.60 -4.39 -12.91
N SER A 163 9.32 -3.55 -11.91
CA SER A 163 9.73 -2.13 -11.89
C SER A 163 11.11 -1.89 -11.28
N TYR A 164 11.72 -2.91 -10.69
CA TYR A 164 13.06 -2.87 -10.10
C TYR A 164 13.93 -4.03 -10.60
N SER A 165 15.20 -3.73 -10.85
CA SER A 165 16.23 -4.72 -11.18
C SER A 165 17.50 -4.45 -10.37
N GLU A 166 18.52 -5.26 -10.49
CA GLU A 166 19.85 -5.01 -9.88
C GLU A 166 20.50 -3.69 -10.35
N CYS A 167 20.07 -3.17 -11.51
CA CYS A 167 20.49 -1.87 -12.03
C CYS A 167 19.63 -0.69 -11.53
N GLY A 168 18.67 -0.93 -10.62
CA GLY A 168 17.77 0.10 -10.05
C GLY A 168 16.35 0.11 -10.62
N ILE A 169 15.63 1.20 -10.38
CA ILE A 169 14.25 1.40 -10.83
C ILE A 169 14.18 1.55 -12.36
N ARG A 170 13.30 0.76 -12.97
CA ARG A 170 12.94 0.90 -14.38
C ARG A 170 11.76 1.86 -14.48
N ASN A 171 11.87 3.00 -15.11
CA ASN A 171 10.84 4.04 -15.19
C ASN A 171 10.56 4.73 -13.84
N PRO A 172 11.47 5.58 -13.35
CA PRO A 172 11.34 6.23 -12.04
C PRO A 172 10.21 7.27 -11.95
N GLU A 173 9.60 7.65 -13.07
CA GLU A 173 8.53 8.64 -13.10
C GLU A 173 7.38 8.18 -13.99
N CYS A 174 6.28 7.80 -13.37
CA CYS A 174 4.96 7.70 -14.00
C CYS A 174 4.13 8.88 -13.50
N GLY A 175 3.72 9.77 -14.40
CA GLY A 175 2.72 10.78 -14.07
C GLY A 175 1.42 10.11 -13.65
N ILE A 176 0.87 10.53 -12.53
CA ILE A 176 -0.49 10.17 -12.13
C ILE A 176 -1.42 11.02 -12.99
N THR A 177 -2.15 10.40 -13.89
CA THR A 177 -3.15 11.06 -14.75
C THR A 177 -4.52 11.03 -14.14
#